data_39776da0efe441804eea12df064c2ae7
#
_entry.id   39776da0efe441804eea12df064c2ae7
#
_cell.length_a   1.000
_cell.length_b   1.000
_cell.length_c   1.000
_cell.angle_alpha   90.00
_cell.angle_beta   90.00
_cell.angle_gamma   90.00
#
_symmetry.space_group_name_H-M   'P 1'
#
loop_
_entity.id
_entity.type
_entity.pdbx_description
1 polymer ?
#
loop_
_entity_poly.entity_id
_entity_poly.type
_entity_poly.pdbx_seq_one_letter_code
_entity_poly.pdbx_strand_id
1 'polypeptide(L)'
;MLLHDIGKGLPEDHSIAGASLAKKIAPELGLNTSETDRVVWLIEIHLVMSDFAQKRDLSDPKTVSNFGKIVKTTSNLNLLTVLTVCDIMGVGPGALNNWKAQLLRELYTNTRSLIKGGLDTQGKNKPYLIARNSLKVLLENWDESSIQEEIKRHYPAYWQGLDTNTQFIFANLFKNLGSKKIESHFEVDQDRDATRAQFVMQDHPGIFSRLTGAIALANANVIDARTYTTSDGYATPVFWIQDNDGKPFDFSKLGKLKKLIDQTLAGDVIARDVLKVRNKYKPRERNFKVPTDITFDNQGSDIYTIIEVDTRDRHSLLFDLTRTLANANIQIASAVIATYGAQAVDVFYVKDMIGLKITSENKQQIIKGKLQEAIEVGAEASMA
;
A
#
# COMPACT_ATOMS: atom_id res chain seq x y z
N MET A 1 -16.45 -23.74 1.98
CA MET A 1 -14.99 -23.90 2.12
C MET A 1 -14.43 -25.07 1.33
N LEU A 2 -14.93 -26.29 1.44
CA LEU A 2 -14.40 -27.46 0.70
C LEU A 2 -14.35 -27.29 -0.82
N LEU A 3 -15.22 -26.47 -1.39
CA LEU A 3 -15.36 -26.30 -2.84
C LEU A 3 -14.67 -25.05 -3.42
N HIS A 4 -14.04 -24.20 -2.60
CA HIS A 4 -13.56 -22.88 -3.09
C HIS A 4 -12.50 -23.00 -4.20
N ASP A 5 -11.70 -24.05 -4.14
CA ASP A 5 -10.61 -24.34 -5.09
C ASP A 5 -10.92 -25.46 -6.10
N ILE A 6 -12.18 -25.89 -6.20
CA ILE A 6 -12.57 -27.03 -7.06
C ILE A 6 -12.28 -26.79 -8.56
N GLY A 7 -12.11 -25.51 -8.95
CA GLY A 7 -11.75 -25.11 -10.33
C GLY A 7 -10.25 -25.13 -10.62
N LYS A 8 -9.38 -25.37 -9.63
CA LYS A 8 -7.92 -25.38 -9.86
C LYS A 8 -7.50 -26.46 -10.85
N GLY A 9 -6.63 -26.09 -11.78
CA GLY A 9 -6.15 -26.99 -12.85
C GLY A 9 -6.98 -26.99 -14.12
N LEU A 10 -8.09 -26.25 -14.17
CA LEU A 10 -8.86 -26.02 -15.40
C LEU A 10 -8.24 -24.86 -16.21
N PRO A 11 -8.48 -24.79 -17.54
CA PRO A 11 -7.91 -23.75 -18.41
C PRO A 11 -8.45 -22.36 -18.11
N GLU A 12 -9.64 -22.25 -17.54
CA GLU A 12 -10.30 -20.99 -17.17
C GLU A 12 -9.81 -20.51 -15.81
N ASP A 13 -10.13 -19.24 -15.46
CA ASP A 13 -9.94 -18.74 -14.10
C ASP A 13 -10.62 -19.68 -13.10
N HIS A 14 -9.85 -20.14 -12.10
CA HIS A 14 -10.32 -21.19 -11.18
C HIS A 14 -11.52 -20.77 -10.32
N SER A 15 -11.70 -19.47 -10.05
CA SER A 15 -12.85 -18.96 -9.29
C SER A 15 -14.11 -19.05 -10.14
N ILE A 16 -14.03 -18.70 -11.43
CA ILE A 16 -15.15 -18.79 -12.39
C ILE A 16 -15.49 -20.25 -12.66
N ALA A 17 -14.49 -21.07 -12.99
CA ALA A 17 -14.66 -22.50 -13.22
C ALA A 17 -15.23 -23.20 -11.96
N GLY A 18 -14.70 -22.87 -10.79
CA GLY A 18 -15.15 -23.39 -9.50
C GLY A 18 -16.59 -23.03 -9.20
N ALA A 19 -17.01 -21.78 -9.43
CA ALA A 19 -18.38 -21.31 -9.26
C ALA A 19 -19.35 -22.09 -10.18
N SER A 20 -18.96 -22.33 -11.43
CA SER A 20 -19.75 -23.12 -12.40
C SER A 20 -19.92 -24.57 -11.97
N LEU A 21 -18.87 -25.21 -11.43
CA LEU A 21 -18.92 -26.55 -10.88
C LEU A 21 -19.75 -26.61 -9.60
N ALA A 22 -19.58 -25.69 -8.69
CA ALA A 22 -20.32 -25.63 -7.43
C ALA A 22 -21.82 -25.49 -7.66
N LYS A 23 -22.24 -24.73 -8.68
CA LYS A 23 -23.67 -24.61 -9.05
C LYS A 23 -24.33 -25.96 -9.39
N LYS A 24 -23.54 -26.92 -9.90
CA LYS A 24 -24.02 -28.27 -10.21
C LYS A 24 -24.00 -29.21 -8.98
N ILE A 25 -22.91 -29.11 -8.20
CA ILE A 25 -22.62 -30.04 -7.10
C ILE A 25 -23.36 -29.67 -5.82
N ALA A 26 -23.57 -28.39 -5.52
CA ALA A 26 -24.16 -27.95 -4.26
C ALA A 26 -25.59 -28.51 -4.01
N PRO A 27 -26.49 -28.58 -5.01
CA PRO A 27 -27.79 -29.24 -4.83
C PRO A 27 -27.69 -30.74 -4.53
N GLU A 28 -26.70 -31.44 -5.10
CA GLU A 28 -26.44 -32.86 -4.83
C GLU A 28 -25.95 -33.09 -3.39
N LEU A 29 -25.35 -32.08 -2.77
CA LEU A 29 -24.94 -32.05 -1.37
C LEU A 29 -26.09 -31.65 -0.43
N GLY A 30 -27.32 -31.46 -0.96
CA GLY A 30 -28.52 -31.14 -0.18
C GLY A 30 -28.75 -29.67 0.10
N LEU A 31 -27.97 -28.74 -0.56
CA LEU A 31 -28.18 -27.31 -0.39
C LEU A 31 -29.41 -26.85 -1.20
N ASN A 32 -30.21 -25.98 -0.59
CA ASN A 32 -31.31 -25.33 -1.31
C ASN A 32 -30.77 -24.23 -2.27
N THR A 33 -31.67 -23.67 -3.08
CA THR A 33 -31.30 -22.68 -4.11
C THR A 33 -30.57 -21.48 -3.50
N SER A 34 -31.07 -20.91 -2.40
CA SER A 34 -30.43 -19.74 -1.75
C SER A 34 -29.04 -20.04 -1.18
N GLU A 35 -28.87 -21.23 -0.63
CA GLU A 35 -27.59 -21.72 -0.12
C GLU A 35 -26.62 -21.99 -1.27
N THR A 36 -27.09 -22.59 -2.36
CA THR A 36 -26.33 -22.84 -3.58
C THR A 36 -25.82 -21.49 -4.16
N ASP A 37 -26.71 -20.52 -4.35
CA ASP A 37 -26.34 -19.20 -4.89
C ASP A 37 -25.30 -18.50 -4.01
N ARG A 38 -25.40 -18.65 -2.69
CA ARG A 38 -24.41 -18.08 -1.75
C ARG A 38 -23.06 -18.77 -1.82
N VAL A 39 -23.04 -20.10 -1.95
CA VAL A 39 -21.79 -20.87 -2.12
C VAL A 39 -21.13 -20.51 -3.45
N VAL A 40 -21.89 -20.46 -4.55
CA VAL A 40 -21.41 -20.06 -5.87
C VAL A 40 -20.78 -18.68 -5.82
N TRP A 41 -21.48 -17.69 -5.25
CA TRP A 41 -20.98 -16.33 -5.08
C TRP A 41 -19.68 -16.28 -4.23
N LEU A 42 -19.61 -17.01 -3.12
CA LEU A 42 -18.41 -17.08 -2.29
C LEU A 42 -17.19 -17.63 -3.06
N ILE A 43 -17.39 -18.66 -3.88
CA ILE A 43 -16.32 -19.26 -4.69
C ILE A 43 -15.86 -18.26 -5.76
N GLU A 44 -16.79 -17.61 -6.44
CA GLU A 44 -16.49 -16.63 -7.50
C GLU A 44 -15.61 -15.48 -6.99
N ILE A 45 -15.85 -15.02 -5.73
CA ILE A 45 -15.18 -13.84 -5.20
C ILE A 45 -14.19 -14.15 -4.05
N HIS A 46 -13.81 -15.41 -3.80
CA HIS A 46 -13.04 -15.78 -2.61
C HIS A 46 -11.67 -15.05 -2.51
N LEU A 47 -11.06 -14.67 -3.63
CA LEU A 47 -9.80 -13.92 -3.66
C LEU A 47 -9.98 -12.40 -3.50
N VAL A 48 -11.19 -11.87 -3.75
CA VAL A 48 -11.43 -10.42 -3.85
C VAL A 48 -11.06 -9.69 -2.56
N MET A 49 -11.40 -10.24 -1.40
CA MET A 49 -11.06 -9.58 -0.12
C MET A 49 -9.55 -9.52 0.10
N SER A 50 -8.83 -10.58 -0.25
CA SER A 50 -7.37 -10.63 -0.15
C SER A 50 -6.72 -9.61 -1.08
N ASP A 51 -7.21 -9.53 -2.33
CA ASP A 51 -6.70 -8.56 -3.31
C ASP A 51 -6.95 -7.12 -2.89
N PHE A 52 -8.17 -6.79 -2.43
CA PHE A 52 -8.44 -5.44 -1.92
C PHE A 52 -7.58 -5.09 -0.71
N ALA A 53 -7.43 -6.01 0.24
CA ALA A 53 -6.64 -5.77 1.44
C ALA A 53 -5.15 -5.58 1.15
N GLN A 54 -4.58 -6.35 0.21
CA GLN A 54 -3.14 -6.39 -0.01
C GLN A 54 -2.66 -5.56 -1.20
N LYS A 55 -3.55 -5.19 -2.14
CA LYS A 55 -3.19 -4.47 -3.37
C LYS A 55 -3.87 -3.10 -3.49
N ARG A 56 -4.62 -2.65 -2.49
CA ARG A 56 -5.30 -1.35 -2.55
C ARG A 56 -5.03 -0.54 -1.29
N ASP A 57 -4.97 0.78 -1.45
CA ASP A 57 -4.88 1.70 -0.31
C ASP A 57 -6.23 1.75 0.41
N LEU A 58 -6.29 1.18 1.61
CA LEU A 58 -7.51 1.11 2.43
C LEU A 58 -7.90 2.48 3.01
N SER A 59 -7.02 3.46 2.94
CA SER A 59 -7.32 4.84 3.31
C SER A 59 -8.07 5.61 2.22
N ASP A 60 -8.06 5.12 0.97
CA ASP A 60 -8.89 5.71 -0.09
C ASP A 60 -10.36 5.29 0.09
N PRO A 61 -11.29 6.23 0.34
CA PRO A 61 -12.70 5.92 0.54
C PRO A 61 -13.33 5.15 -0.62
N LYS A 62 -12.81 5.33 -1.84
CA LYS A 62 -13.26 4.63 -3.03
C LYS A 62 -12.97 3.13 -2.95
N THR A 63 -11.81 2.75 -2.41
CA THR A 63 -11.45 1.35 -2.17
C THR A 63 -12.50 0.65 -1.32
N VAL A 64 -12.83 1.22 -0.16
CA VAL A 64 -13.84 0.66 0.76
C VAL A 64 -15.24 0.65 0.12
N SER A 65 -15.60 1.74 -0.60
CA SER A 65 -16.89 1.84 -1.29
C SER A 65 -17.02 0.77 -2.39
N ASN A 66 -16.00 0.57 -3.20
CA ASN A 66 -16.02 -0.43 -4.27
C ASN A 66 -16.13 -1.85 -3.69
N PHE A 67 -15.37 -2.17 -2.64
CA PHE A 67 -15.49 -3.45 -1.96
C PHE A 67 -16.87 -3.63 -1.32
N GLY A 68 -17.41 -2.58 -0.69
CA GLY A 68 -18.77 -2.58 -0.12
C GLY A 68 -19.86 -2.88 -1.15
N LYS A 69 -19.74 -2.38 -2.39
CA LYS A 69 -20.65 -2.67 -3.50
C LYS A 69 -20.61 -4.15 -3.95
N ILE A 70 -19.45 -4.81 -3.82
CA ILE A 70 -19.29 -6.24 -4.13
C ILE A 70 -19.96 -7.09 -3.07
N VAL A 71 -19.66 -6.85 -1.79
CA VAL A 71 -20.16 -7.69 -0.68
C VAL A 71 -21.62 -7.40 -0.30
N LYS A 72 -22.09 -6.17 -0.47
CA LYS A 72 -23.46 -5.66 -0.30
C LYS A 72 -24.04 -5.77 1.11
N THR A 73 -23.81 -6.84 1.84
CA THR A 73 -24.42 -7.11 3.16
C THR A 73 -23.37 -7.50 4.19
N THR A 74 -23.67 -7.22 5.47
CA THR A 74 -22.80 -7.64 6.58
C THR A 74 -22.69 -9.18 6.66
N SER A 75 -23.74 -9.92 6.30
CA SER A 75 -23.70 -11.39 6.26
C SER A 75 -22.69 -11.92 5.25
N ASN A 76 -22.71 -11.37 4.03
CA ASN A 76 -21.76 -11.72 2.98
C ASN A 76 -20.31 -11.33 3.37
N LEU A 77 -20.14 -10.13 3.96
CA LEU A 77 -18.85 -9.67 4.46
C LEU A 77 -18.27 -10.65 5.50
N ASN A 78 -19.09 -11.09 6.47
CA ASN A 78 -18.67 -12.05 7.49
C ASN A 78 -18.22 -13.38 6.88
N LEU A 79 -19.02 -13.93 5.96
CA LEU A 79 -18.70 -15.20 5.31
C LEU A 79 -17.42 -15.12 4.47
N LEU A 80 -17.28 -14.06 3.67
CA LEU A 80 -16.08 -13.83 2.85
C LEU A 80 -14.85 -13.65 3.73
N THR A 81 -14.96 -12.90 4.84
CA THR A 81 -13.84 -12.70 5.77
C THR A 81 -13.36 -14.03 6.37
N VAL A 82 -14.30 -14.87 6.84
CA VAL A 82 -13.96 -16.19 7.40
C VAL A 82 -13.31 -17.06 6.33
N LEU A 83 -13.86 -17.08 5.12
CA LEU A 83 -13.31 -17.85 4.00
C LEU A 83 -11.87 -17.39 3.69
N THR A 84 -11.64 -16.09 3.51
CA THR A 84 -10.34 -15.52 3.18
C THR A 84 -9.28 -15.82 4.26
N VAL A 85 -9.65 -15.66 5.55
CA VAL A 85 -8.73 -15.96 6.65
C VAL A 85 -8.36 -17.45 6.67
N CYS A 86 -9.33 -18.34 6.52
CA CYS A 86 -9.08 -19.78 6.51
C CYS A 86 -8.29 -20.24 5.30
N ASP A 87 -8.53 -19.64 4.13
CA ASP A 87 -7.79 -19.92 2.90
C ASP A 87 -6.31 -19.55 3.06
N ILE A 88 -6.01 -18.30 3.50
CA ILE A 88 -4.63 -17.85 3.75
C ILE A 88 -3.95 -18.74 4.81
N MET A 89 -4.64 -19.10 5.90
CA MET A 89 -4.08 -19.99 6.93
C MET A 89 -3.85 -21.43 6.39
N GLY A 90 -4.65 -21.88 5.44
CA GLY A 90 -4.51 -23.18 4.79
C GLY A 90 -3.25 -23.33 3.94
N VAL A 91 -2.64 -22.23 3.49
CA VAL A 91 -1.38 -22.24 2.74
C VAL A 91 -0.22 -22.73 3.59
N GLY A 92 -0.22 -22.44 4.89
CA GLY A 92 0.80 -22.93 5.84
C GLY A 92 1.15 -21.96 6.97
N PRO A 93 2.02 -22.38 7.89
CA PRO A 93 2.45 -21.54 9.00
C PRO A 93 3.09 -20.23 8.52
N GLY A 94 2.63 -19.09 9.08
CA GLY A 94 3.14 -17.76 8.76
C GLY A 94 2.59 -17.13 7.48
N ALA A 95 1.74 -17.82 6.71
CA ALA A 95 1.07 -17.24 5.54
C ALA A 95 0.17 -16.06 5.92
N LEU A 96 -0.55 -16.15 7.05
CA LEU A 96 -1.26 -15.05 7.69
C LEU A 96 -0.37 -14.44 8.78
N ASN A 97 0.46 -13.48 8.41
CA ASN A 97 1.23 -12.69 9.38
C ASN A 97 0.38 -11.54 9.97
N ASN A 98 0.92 -10.83 10.99
CA ASN A 98 0.21 -9.74 11.66
C ASN A 98 -0.18 -8.63 10.68
N TRP A 99 0.69 -8.28 9.75
CA TRP A 99 0.44 -7.29 8.71
C TRP A 99 -0.80 -7.62 7.86
N LYS A 100 -0.86 -8.83 7.28
CA LYS A 100 -2.01 -9.28 6.49
C LYS A 100 -3.29 -9.33 7.33
N ALA A 101 -3.18 -9.82 8.56
CA ALA A 101 -4.31 -9.88 9.48
C ALA A 101 -4.85 -8.47 9.80
N GLN A 102 -3.96 -7.48 9.94
CA GLN A 102 -4.33 -6.09 10.17
C GLN A 102 -5.03 -5.47 8.95
N LEU A 103 -4.52 -5.69 7.74
CA LEU A 103 -5.16 -5.22 6.50
C LEU A 103 -6.58 -5.79 6.34
N LEU A 104 -6.76 -7.10 6.56
CA LEU A 104 -8.07 -7.73 6.50
C LEU A 104 -9.04 -7.18 7.55
N ARG A 105 -8.55 -6.92 8.76
CA ARG A 105 -9.32 -6.35 9.87
C ARG A 105 -9.75 -4.91 9.59
N GLU A 106 -8.85 -4.11 9.01
CA GLU A 106 -9.11 -2.73 8.58
C GLU A 106 -10.18 -2.69 7.48
N LEU A 107 -10.00 -3.48 6.41
CA LEU A 107 -10.99 -3.58 5.32
C LEU A 107 -12.36 -4.03 5.82
N TYR A 108 -12.40 -5.06 6.68
CA TYR A 108 -13.64 -5.55 7.30
C TYR A 108 -14.35 -4.44 8.10
N THR A 109 -13.62 -3.77 8.98
CA THR A 109 -14.19 -2.77 9.89
C THR A 109 -14.74 -1.57 9.13
N ASN A 110 -13.96 -1.06 8.17
CA ASN A 110 -14.34 0.07 7.34
C ASN A 110 -15.56 -0.26 6.47
N THR A 111 -15.57 -1.44 5.85
CA THR A 111 -16.69 -1.89 5.01
C THR A 111 -17.95 -2.16 5.83
N ARG A 112 -17.81 -2.77 7.01
CA ARG A 112 -18.95 -3.00 7.93
C ARG A 112 -19.58 -1.68 8.36
N SER A 113 -18.78 -0.68 8.68
CA SER A 113 -19.24 0.65 9.05
C SER A 113 -19.99 1.33 7.90
N LEU A 114 -19.45 1.22 6.68
CA LEU A 114 -20.09 1.74 5.48
C LEU A 114 -21.45 1.06 5.20
N ILE A 115 -21.53 -0.26 5.27
CA ILE A 115 -22.79 -1.01 5.05
C ILE A 115 -23.84 -0.65 6.10
N LYS A 116 -23.45 -0.53 7.38
CA LYS A 116 -24.38 -0.18 8.48
C LYS A 116 -24.85 1.27 8.43
N GLY A 117 -23.98 2.18 7.98
CA GLY A 117 -24.30 3.60 7.84
C GLY A 117 -25.18 3.93 6.62
N GLY A 118 -25.39 2.98 5.71
CA GLY A 118 -26.00 3.16 4.40
C GLY A 118 -24.95 3.62 3.37
N LEU A 119 -24.98 3.03 2.18
CA LEU A 119 -24.03 3.31 1.09
C LEU A 119 -24.10 4.77 0.58
N ASP A 120 -25.11 5.54 1.00
CA ASP A 120 -25.41 6.89 0.55
C ASP A 120 -25.22 7.99 1.61
N THR A 121 -24.51 7.76 2.70
CA THR A 121 -24.24 8.83 3.67
C THR A 121 -23.20 9.84 3.15
N GLN A 122 -23.51 10.49 2.07
CA GLN A 122 -22.95 11.81 1.75
C GLN A 122 -23.48 12.80 2.80
N GLY A 123 -22.72 13.02 3.88
CA GLY A 123 -22.86 14.31 4.49
C GLY A 123 -22.98 14.47 6.00
N LYS A 124 -23.03 13.47 6.88
CA LYS A 124 -23.25 13.77 8.32
C LYS A 124 -22.08 13.53 9.29
N ASN A 125 -21.09 12.69 8.94
CA ASN A 125 -19.85 12.58 9.73
C ASN A 125 -18.68 12.48 8.76
N LYS A 126 -18.13 13.63 8.39
CA LYS A 126 -16.92 13.66 7.57
C LYS A 126 -15.79 13.02 8.40
N PRO A 127 -15.22 11.86 8.01
CA PRO A 127 -14.21 11.14 8.80
C PRO A 127 -13.03 12.02 9.22
N TYR A 128 -12.66 12.99 8.37
CA TYR A 128 -11.60 13.95 8.66
C TYR A 128 -11.91 14.88 9.85
N LEU A 129 -13.20 15.15 10.17
CA LEU A 129 -13.56 15.95 11.34
C LEU A 129 -13.36 15.16 12.63
N ILE A 130 -13.63 13.85 12.59
CA ILE A 130 -13.38 12.96 13.74
C ILE A 130 -11.88 12.90 14.00
N ALA A 131 -11.05 12.67 12.97
CA ALA A 131 -9.60 12.63 13.09
C ALA A 131 -9.02 13.95 13.65
N ARG A 132 -9.49 15.11 13.14
CA ARG A 132 -9.09 16.43 13.67
C ARG A 132 -9.43 16.61 15.15
N ASN A 133 -10.63 16.20 15.55
CA ASN A 133 -11.03 16.30 16.95
C ASN A 133 -10.22 15.36 17.86
N SER A 134 -9.93 14.16 17.38
CA SER A 134 -9.08 13.21 18.09
C SER A 134 -7.66 13.75 18.28
N LEU A 135 -7.07 14.37 17.23
CA LEU A 135 -5.77 15.02 17.36
C LEU A 135 -5.78 16.19 18.35
N LYS A 136 -6.83 17.04 18.34
CA LYS A 136 -6.96 18.14 19.32
C LYS A 136 -6.88 17.64 20.75
N VAL A 137 -7.50 16.51 21.06
CA VAL A 137 -7.45 15.90 22.39
C VAL A 137 -6.01 15.51 22.75
N LEU A 138 -5.24 14.95 21.83
CA LEU A 138 -3.83 14.59 22.07
C LEU A 138 -2.92 15.81 22.19
N LEU A 139 -3.31 16.95 21.62
CA LEU A 139 -2.58 18.22 21.68
C LEU A 139 -3.07 19.15 22.81
N GLU A 140 -3.81 18.66 23.80
CA GLU A 140 -4.40 19.47 24.89
C GLU A 140 -3.38 20.36 25.64
N ASN A 141 -2.10 19.97 25.66
CA ASN A 141 -1.02 20.74 26.26
C ASN A 141 -0.41 21.82 25.34
N TRP A 142 -0.95 21.99 24.12
CA TRP A 142 -0.54 23.03 23.19
C TRP A 142 -1.45 24.24 23.32
N ASP A 143 -0.95 25.44 22.98
CA ASP A 143 -1.82 26.60 22.85
C ASP A 143 -2.77 26.47 21.65
N GLU A 144 -3.96 27.06 21.76
CA GLU A 144 -5.03 26.93 20.75
C GLU A 144 -4.59 27.46 19.36
N SER A 145 -3.73 28.48 19.31
CA SER A 145 -3.21 29.03 18.06
C SER A 145 -2.37 27.99 17.32
N SER A 146 -1.44 27.35 18.02
CA SER A 146 -0.60 26.27 17.45
C SER A 146 -1.42 25.07 17.00
N ILE A 147 -2.47 24.69 17.75
CA ILE A 147 -3.40 23.62 17.35
C ILE A 147 -4.11 23.99 16.05
N GLN A 148 -4.61 25.21 15.92
CA GLN A 148 -5.31 25.67 14.72
C GLN A 148 -4.39 25.76 13.50
N GLU A 149 -3.15 26.18 13.68
CA GLU A 149 -2.13 26.18 12.63
C GLU A 149 -1.87 24.76 12.11
N GLU A 150 -1.65 23.80 13.00
CA GLU A 150 -1.42 22.41 12.65
C GLU A 150 -2.62 21.81 11.89
N ILE A 151 -3.85 22.08 12.35
CA ILE A 151 -5.05 21.60 11.68
C ILE A 151 -5.22 22.19 10.28
N LYS A 152 -4.92 23.47 10.08
CA LYS A 152 -5.04 24.15 8.78
C LYS A 152 -3.95 23.73 7.80
N ARG A 153 -2.83 23.25 8.28
CA ARG A 153 -1.67 22.81 7.48
C ARG A 153 -2.02 21.67 6.54
N HIS A 154 -2.92 20.76 6.95
CA HIS A 154 -3.16 19.50 6.27
C HIS A 154 -4.47 19.47 5.48
N TYR A 155 -4.42 18.86 4.28
CA TYR A 155 -5.56 18.60 3.42
C TYR A 155 -6.36 17.36 3.86
N PRO A 156 -7.63 17.20 3.39
CA PRO A 156 -8.49 16.08 3.81
C PRO A 156 -7.89 14.68 3.66
N ALA A 157 -7.08 14.44 2.63
CA ALA A 157 -6.43 13.13 2.39
C ALA A 157 -5.51 12.71 3.54
N TYR A 158 -4.78 13.64 4.14
CA TYR A 158 -3.93 13.37 5.31
C TYR A 158 -4.74 12.86 6.51
N TRP A 159 -5.88 13.49 6.77
CA TRP A 159 -6.74 13.15 7.90
C TRP A 159 -7.44 11.79 7.75
N GLN A 160 -7.64 11.35 6.52
CA GLN A 160 -8.26 10.06 6.21
C GLN A 160 -7.22 8.95 6.09
N GLY A 161 -6.00 9.28 5.66
CA GLY A 161 -4.96 8.32 5.34
C GLY A 161 -4.07 7.92 6.51
N LEU A 162 -4.10 8.63 7.64
CA LEU A 162 -3.24 8.36 8.79
C LEU A 162 -4.05 8.22 10.07
N ASP A 163 -3.63 7.31 10.94
CA ASP A 163 -4.18 7.20 12.29
C ASP A 163 -3.77 8.39 13.17
N THR A 164 -4.54 8.62 14.25
CA THR A 164 -4.36 9.78 15.12
C THR A 164 -2.99 9.82 15.80
N ASN A 165 -2.40 8.67 16.13
CA ASN A 165 -1.06 8.63 16.73
C ASN A 165 0.02 9.07 15.72
N THR A 166 -0.08 8.59 14.48
CA THR A 166 0.78 9.04 13.38
C THR A 166 0.68 10.55 13.15
N GLN A 167 -0.54 11.11 13.19
CA GLN A 167 -0.80 12.54 13.07
C GLN A 167 -0.20 13.33 14.26
N PHE A 168 -0.32 12.81 15.48
CA PHE A 168 0.28 13.42 16.68
C PHE A 168 1.81 13.47 16.60
N ILE A 169 2.44 12.41 16.09
CA ILE A 169 3.88 12.39 15.90
C ILE A 169 4.30 13.43 14.86
N PHE A 170 3.57 13.55 13.73
CA PHE A 170 3.85 14.59 12.74
C PHE A 170 3.74 16.01 13.32
N ALA A 171 2.72 16.29 14.12
CA ALA A 171 2.58 17.58 14.79
C ALA A 171 3.82 17.90 15.65
N ASN A 172 4.31 16.93 16.43
CA ASN A 172 5.53 17.10 17.22
C ASN A 172 6.79 17.24 16.35
N LEU A 173 6.89 16.55 15.22
CA LEU A 173 7.99 16.72 14.28
C LEU A 173 8.00 18.13 13.71
N PHE A 174 6.85 18.70 13.34
CA PHE A 174 6.75 20.09 12.90
C PHE A 174 7.23 21.08 13.98
N LYS A 175 6.77 20.86 15.21
CA LYS A 175 7.19 21.70 16.36
C LYS A 175 8.71 21.66 16.57
N ASN A 176 9.35 20.50 16.35
CA ASN A 176 10.77 20.28 16.59
C ASN A 176 11.64 20.59 15.37
N LEU A 177 11.04 20.82 14.19
CA LEU A 177 11.77 21.05 12.93
C LEU A 177 12.64 22.31 13.03
N GLY A 178 12.09 23.44 13.50
CA GLY A 178 12.82 24.70 13.64
C GLY A 178 13.57 25.08 12.36
N SER A 179 14.89 25.25 12.47
CA SER A 179 15.79 25.56 11.33
C SER A 179 16.39 24.30 10.66
N LYS A 180 16.03 23.11 11.08
CA LYS A 180 16.54 21.86 10.51
C LYS A 180 15.95 21.63 9.11
N LYS A 181 16.72 20.97 8.24
CA LYS A 181 16.24 20.60 6.89
C LYS A 181 15.28 19.42 6.93
N ILE A 182 15.43 18.54 7.92
CA ILE A 182 14.63 17.33 8.12
C ILE A 182 14.48 17.04 9.60
N GLU A 183 13.33 16.57 9.99
CA GLU A 183 13.08 15.95 11.30
C GLU A 183 12.48 14.57 11.07
N SER A 184 12.77 13.61 11.95
CA SER A 184 12.35 12.22 11.75
C SER A 184 12.05 11.51 13.05
N HIS A 185 11.07 10.61 13.00
CA HIS A 185 10.70 9.72 14.11
C HIS A 185 10.65 8.27 13.64
N PHE A 186 11.08 7.35 14.51
CA PHE A 186 11.07 5.92 14.24
C PHE A 186 10.50 5.19 15.46
N GLU A 187 9.51 4.34 15.22
CA GLU A 187 8.92 3.51 16.26
C GLU A 187 8.53 2.14 15.71
N VAL A 188 8.42 1.13 16.56
CA VAL A 188 7.92 -0.19 16.17
C VAL A 188 6.40 -0.15 16.08
N ASP A 189 5.87 -0.50 14.93
CA ASP A 189 4.46 -0.76 14.70
C ASP A 189 4.24 -2.28 14.84
N GLN A 190 3.75 -2.70 16.00
CA GLN A 190 3.55 -4.13 16.31
C GLN A 190 2.44 -4.76 15.49
N ASP A 191 1.42 -3.98 15.11
CA ASP A 191 0.30 -4.47 14.30
C ASP A 191 0.75 -4.83 12.87
N ARG A 192 1.81 -4.17 12.40
CA ARG A 192 2.36 -4.37 11.05
C ARG A 192 3.66 -5.17 11.03
N ASP A 193 4.19 -5.58 12.17
CA ASP A 193 5.53 -6.17 12.29
C ASP A 193 6.59 -5.34 11.56
N ALA A 194 6.53 -4.03 11.67
CA ALA A 194 7.37 -3.10 10.92
C ALA A 194 7.88 -1.96 11.80
N THR A 195 8.92 -1.28 11.36
CA THR A 195 9.31 0.02 11.91
C THR A 195 8.64 1.12 11.10
N ARG A 196 7.84 1.95 11.75
CA ARG A 196 7.26 3.15 11.18
C ARG A 196 8.30 4.26 11.19
N ALA A 197 8.65 4.76 10.02
CA ALA A 197 9.62 5.84 9.80
C ALA A 197 8.89 7.06 9.26
N GLN A 198 8.82 8.14 10.03
CA GLN A 198 8.13 9.38 9.71
C GLN A 198 9.13 10.51 9.52
N PHE A 199 8.89 11.35 8.52
CA PHE A 199 9.78 12.46 8.19
C PHE A 199 8.98 13.73 7.94
N VAL A 200 9.54 14.88 8.29
CA VAL A 200 9.07 16.21 7.90
C VAL A 200 10.23 16.95 7.24
N MET A 201 10.01 17.46 6.04
CA MET A 201 11.00 18.22 5.28
C MET A 201 10.30 19.08 4.23
N GLN A 202 11.00 20.08 3.65
CA GLN A 202 10.47 20.81 2.51
C GLN A 202 10.17 19.87 1.35
N ASP A 203 8.98 20.01 0.74
CA ASP A 203 8.61 19.19 -0.41
C ASP A 203 9.38 19.60 -1.68
N HIS A 204 9.84 18.61 -2.40
CA HIS A 204 10.45 18.78 -3.72
C HIS A 204 10.31 17.52 -4.57
N PRO A 205 10.28 17.62 -5.90
CA PRO A 205 10.19 16.47 -6.78
C PRO A 205 11.25 15.41 -6.49
N GLY A 206 10.83 14.14 -6.40
CA GLY A 206 11.74 13.02 -6.19
C GLY A 206 12.10 12.70 -4.73
N ILE A 207 11.53 13.40 -3.74
CA ILE A 207 11.73 13.07 -2.30
C ILE A 207 11.44 11.60 -2.02
N PHE A 208 10.29 11.10 -2.49
CA PHE A 208 9.88 9.70 -2.27
C PHE A 208 10.95 8.73 -2.80
N SER A 209 11.44 8.95 -4.01
CA SER A 209 12.48 8.15 -4.62
C SER A 209 13.83 8.23 -3.87
N ARG A 210 14.21 9.39 -3.35
CA ARG A 210 15.43 9.52 -2.56
C ARG A 210 15.34 8.77 -1.23
N LEU A 211 14.20 8.84 -0.56
CA LEU A 211 13.95 8.09 0.68
C LEU A 211 13.94 6.58 0.42
N THR A 212 13.26 6.09 -0.62
CA THR A 212 13.28 4.66 -0.96
C THR A 212 14.69 4.18 -1.33
N GLY A 213 15.48 5.02 -1.99
CA GLY A 213 16.89 4.75 -2.27
C GLY A 213 17.74 4.62 -1.00
N ALA A 214 17.58 5.52 -0.05
CA ALA A 214 18.29 5.45 1.24
C ALA A 214 17.88 4.22 2.07
N ILE A 215 16.59 3.88 2.07
CA ILE A 215 16.04 2.68 2.75
C ILE A 215 16.64 1.41 2.11
N ALA A 216 16.67 1.33 0.78
CA ALA A 216 17.30 0.20 0.07
C ALA A 216 18.80 0.09 0.37
N LEU A 217 19.54 1.21 0.42
CA LEU A 217 20.96 1.23 0.81
C LEU A 217 21.20 0.74 2.24
N ALA A 218 20.22 0.89 3.12
CA ALA A 218 20.27 0.37 4.49
C ALA A 218 19.92 -1.13 4.58
N ASN A 219 19.59 -1.79 3.45
CA ASN A 219 19.05 -3.16 3.37
C ASN A 219 17.73 -3.31 4.15
N ALA A 220 16.85 -2.33 4.03
CA ALA A 220 15.49 -2.38 4.53
C ALA A 220 14.50 -2.51 3.38
N ASN A 221 13.40 -3.23 3.63
CA ASN A 221 12.29 -3.42 2.72
C ASN A 221 11.13 -2.51 3.12
N VAL A 222 10.54 -1.82 2.15
CA VAL A 222 9.30 -1.05 2.36
C VAL A 222 8.12 -1.98 2.12
N ILE A 223 7.14 -1.97 3.03
CA ILE A 223 5.89 -2.73 2.89
C ILE A 223 4.66 -1.83 2.66
N ASP A 224 4.72 -0.59 3.11
CA ASP A 224 3.71 0.43 2.88
C ASP A 224 4.37 1.80 2.96
N ALA A 225 3.89 2.76 2.18
CA ALA A 225 4.36 4.13 2.25
C ALA A 225 3.28 5.12 1.84
N ARG A 226 3.23 6.25 2.53
CA ARG A 226 2.32 7.35 2.23
C ARG A 226 3.08 8.67 2.31
N THR A 227 2.68 9.63 1.50
CA THR A 227 3.22 10.98 1.57
C THR A 227 2.13 12.00 1.31
N TYR A 228 2.19 13.09 2.05
CA TYR A 228 1.25 14.21 1.89
C TYR A 228 2.06 15.48 1.85
N THR A 229 1.62 16.41 1.02
CA THR A 229 2.17 17.76 0.98
C THR A 229 1.26 18.68 1.76
N THR A 230 1.83 19.49 2.63
CA THR A 230 1.12 20.47 3.43
C THR A 230 0.84 21.75 2.65
N SER A 231 -0.08 22.59 3.15
CA SER A 231 -0.41 23.88 2.53
C SER A 231 0.75 24.89 2.53
N ASP A 232 1.70 24.71 3.43
CA ASP A 232 2.92 25.51 3.58
C ASP A 232 4.16 24.88 2.93
N GLY A 233 3.96 23.84 2.09
CA GLY A 233 4.99 23.31 1.19
C GLY A 233 5.93 22.29 1.82
N TYR A 234 5.55 21.63 2.90
CA TYR A 234 6.30 20.52 3.48
C TYR A 234 5.76 19.16 3.03
N ALA A 235 6.64 18.18 2.90
CA ALA A 235 6.29 16.79 2.74
C ALA A 235 6.26 16.07 4.09
N THR A 236 5.28 15.18 4.27
CA THR A 236 5.10 14.32 5.45
C THR A 236 5.11 12.84 5.03
N PRO A 237 6.23 12.32 4.52
CA PRO A 237 6.32 10.91 4.16
C PRO A 237 6.39 10.03 5.41
N VAL A 238 5.66 8.92 5.35
CA VAL A 238 5.73 7.83 6.33
C VAL A 238 5.95 6.51 5.59
N PHE A 239 6.89 5.73 6.08
CA PHE A 239 7.23 4.40 5.54
C PHE A 239 7.10 3.37 6.64
N TRP A 240 6.56 2.19 6.32
CA TRP A 240 6.67 1.00 7.14
C TRP A 240 7.74 0.11 6.56
N ILE A 241 8.81 -0.08 7.33
CA ILE A 241 10.01 -0.77 6.87
C ILE A 241 10.29 -2.01 7.71
N GLN A 242 10.75 -3.06 7.03
CA GLN A 242 11.15 -4.33 7.62
C GLN A 242 12.61 -4.65 7.25
N ASP A 243 13.20 -5.57 8.00
CA ASP A 243 14.43 -6.21 7.60
C ASP A 243 14.19 -7.31 6.54
N ASN A 244 15.25 -8.02 6.14
CA ASN A 244 15.14 -9.09 5.14
C ASN A 244 14.42 -10.36 5.64
N ASP A 245 14.18 -10.46 6.95
CA ASP A 245 13.46 -11.57 7.58
C ASP A 245 11.98 -11.24 7.83
N GLY A 246 11.51 -10.07 7.35
CA GLY A 246 10.13 -9.60 7.52
C GLY A 246 9.81 -9.12 8.94
N LYS A 247 10.82 -8.76 9.73
CA LYS A 247 10.68 -8.20 11.07
C LYS A 247 10.86 -6.70 11.08
N PRO A 248 10.42 -6.00 12.15
CA PRO A 248 10.70 -4.58 12.31
C PRO A 248 12.18 -4.28 12.12
N PHE A 249 12.47 -3.20 11.38
CA PHE A 249 13.85 -2.80 11.10
C PHE A 249 14.62 -2.52 12.41
N ASP A 250 15.80 -3.10 12.54
CA ASP A 250 16.61 -3.09 13.74
C ASP A 250 17.02 -1.66 14.16
N PHE A 251 16.66 -1.26 15.36
CA PHE A 251 16.97 0.04 15.96
C PHE A 251 18.48 0.30 16.08
N SER A 252 19.30 -0.74 16.22
CA SER A 252 20.76 -0.61 16.22
C SER A 252 21.31 -0.07 14.89
N LYS A 253 20.58 -0.23 13.80
CA LYS A 253 20.92 0.22 12.45
C LYS A 253 20.33 1.59 12.09
N LEU A 254 19.48 2.19 12.94
CA LEU A 254 18.84 3.48 12.67
C LEU A 254 19.84 4.61 12.46
N GLY A 255 20.95 4.64 13.19
CA GLY A 255 22.00 5.64 12.98
C GLY A 255 22.58 5.62 11.57
N LYS A 256 22.78 4.41 11.01
CA LYS A 256 23.22 4.24 9.62
C LYS A 256 22.13 4.67 8.63
N LEU A 257 20.87 4.29 8.88
CA LEU A 257 19.74 4.69 8.02
C LEU A 257 19.60 6.21 7.97
N LYS A 258 19.60 6.90 9.13
CA LYS A 258 19.51 8.36 9.20
C LYS A 258 20.64 9.03 8.40
N LYS A 259 21.88 8.56 8.57
CA LYS A 259 23.03 9.09 7.81
C LYS A 259 22.85 8.89 6.29
N LEU A 260 22.35 7.74 5.85
CA LEU A 260 22.09 7.49 4.43
C LEU A 260 20.97 8.38 3.88
N ILE A 261 19.93 8.64 4.67
CA ILE A 261 18.85 9.57 4.31
C ILE A 261 19.42 10.97 4.12
N ASP A 262 20.17 11.48 5.10
CA ASP A 262 20.79 12.81 5.03
C ASP A 262 21.69 12.94 3.79
N GLN A 263 22.56 11.96 3.54
CA GLN A 263 23.48 11.95 2.40
C GLN A 263 22.75 11.85 1.05
N THR A 264 21.68 11.04 0.98
CA THR A 264 20.89 10.88 -0.25
C THR A 264 20.07 12.13 -0.55
N LEU A 265 19.51 12.77 0.46
CA LEU A 265 18.77 14.03 0.32
C LEU A 265 19.69 15.21 -0.02
N ALA A 266 20.90 15.25 0.55
CA ALA A 266 21.92 16.25 0.21
C ALA A 266 22.50 16.05 -1.20
N GLY A 267 22.36 14.85 -1.78
CA GLY A 267 22.97 14.50 -3.08
C GLY A 267 24.40 13.98 -2.98
N ASP A 268 24.93 13.81 -1.76
CA ASP A 268 26.28 13.28 -1.53
C ASP A 268 26.39 11.79 -1.91
N VAL A 269 25.27 11.04 -1.80
CA VAL A 269 25.16 9.64 -2.21
C VAL A 269 24.09 9.50 -3.28
N ILE A 270 24.50 9.03 -4.45
CA ILE A 270 23.58 8.68 -5.53
C ILE A 270 23.22 7.20 -5.37
N ALA A 271 22.03 6.93 -4.81
CA ALA A 271 21.60 5.58 -4.50
C ALA A 271 21.70 4.61 -5.69
N ARG A 272 21.39 5.07 -6.92
CA ARG A 272 21.49 4.29 -8.15
C ARG A 272 22.87 3.67 -8.34
N ASP A 273 23.93 4.45 -8.15
CA ASP A 273 25.28 4.00 -8.48
C ASP A 273 25.81 3.00 -7.46
N VAL A 274 25.42 3.16 -6.19
CA VAL A 274 25.78 2.21 -5.12
C VAL A 274 24.96 0.91 -5.22
N LEU A 275 23.67 1.00 -5.53
CA LEU A 275 22.78 -0.16 -5.64
C LEU A 275 23.09 -1.04 -6.84
N LYS A 276 23.54 -0.47 -7.97
CA LYS A 276 23.98 -1.24 -9.15
C LYS A 276 25.05 -2.28 -8.82
N VAL A 277 25.95 -1.97 -7.90
CA VAL A 277 27.05 -2.86 -7.51
C VAL A 277 26.58 -3.98 -6.55
N ARG A 278 25.49 -3.76 -5.82
CA ARG A 278 24.99 -4.67 -4.78
C ARG A 278 23.90 -5.64 -5.25
N ASN A 279 23.23 -5.34 -6.33
CA ASN A 279 22.08 -6.10 -6.83
C ASN A 279 22.52 -7.38 -7.51
N LYS A 280 22.55 -8.49 -6.78
CA LYS A 280 22.78 -9.83 -7.37
C LYS A 280 21.70 -10.80 -6.91
N TYR A 281 21.04 -11.45 -7.86
CA TYR A 281 20.13 -12.55 -7.56
C TYR A 281 20.88 -13.72 -6.89
N LYS A 282 20.24 -14.35 -5.92
CA LYS A 282 20.73 -15.62 -5.41
C LYS A 282 20.69 -16.68 -6.54
N PRO A 283 21.67 -17.61 -6.61
CA PRO A 283 21.75 -18.58 -7.71
C PRO A 283 20.46 -19.39 -7.94
N ARG A 284 19.72 -19.71 -6.87
CA ARG A 284 18.44 -20.45 -6.94
C ARG A 284 17.26 -19.62 -7.50
N GLU A 285 17.35 -18.31 -7.44
CA GLU A 285 16.29 -17.39 -7.89
C GLU A 285 16.39 -17.11 -9.40
N ARG A 286 17.54 -17.32 -10.03
CA ARG A 286 17.80 -16.99 -11.44
C ARG A 286 16.88 -17.67 -12.45
N ASN A 287 16.32 -18.82 -12.13
CA ASN A 287 15.55 -19.66 -13.06
C ASN A 287 14.03 -19.36 -13.07
N PHE A 288 13.53 -18.56 -12.14
CA PHE A 288 12.09 -18.21 -12.12
C PHE A 288 11.82 -17.04 -13.06
N LYS A 289 10.97 -17.25 -14.05
CA LYS A 289 10.46 -16.19 -14.93
C LYS A 289 9.10 -15.74 -14.38
N VAL A 290 9.02 -14.51 -13.92
CA VAL A 290 7.75 -13.83 -13.60
C VAL A 290 7.53 -12.83 -14.73
N PRO A 291 6.41 -12.92 -15.46
CA PRO A 291 6.10 -11.93 -16.50
C PRO A 291 5.86 -10.57 -15.84
N THR A 292 6.26 -9.51 -16.52
CA THR A 292 5.96 -8.15 -16.07
C THR A 292 4.65 -7.69 -16.67
N ASP A 293 3.71 -7.28 -15.81
CA ASP A 293 2.50 -6.58 -16.23
C ASP A 293 2.40 -5.24 -15.51
N ILE A 294 1.98 -4.21 -16.26
CA ILE A 294 1.81 -2.85 -15.74
C ILE A 294 0.45 -2.34 -16.20
N THR A 295 -0.41 -2.04 -15.27
CA THR A 295 -1.77 -1.57 -15.53
C THR A 295 -2.02 -0.17 -14.96
N PHE A 296 -2.94 0.56 -15.59
CA PHE A 296 -3.39 1.88 -15.14
C PHE A 296 -4.88 1.82 -14.87
N ASP A 297 -5.29 2.16 -13.63
CA ASP A 297 -6.69 2.22 -13.24
C ASP A 297 -7.07 3.63 -12.80
N ASN A 298 -7.97 4.26 -13.54
CA ASN A 298 -8.54 5.57 -13.22
C ASN A 298 -9.92 5.49 -12.55
N GLN A 299 -10.45 4.27 -12.35
CA GLN A 299 -11.75 4.05 -11.72
C GLN A 299 -11.64 3.67 -10.24
N GLY A 300 -10.50 3.11 -9.83
CA GLY A 300 -10.26 2.61 -8.47
C GLY A 300 -10.13 3.71 -7.41
N SER A 301 -9.80 4.95 -7.79
CA SER A 301 -9.74 6.13 -6.92
C SER A 301 -10.44 7.33 -7.57
N ASP A 302 -11.05 8.21 -6.78
CA ASP A 302 -11.64 9.46 -7.30
C ASP A 302 -10.57 10.55 -7.53
N ILE A 303 -9.42 10.45 -6.83
CA ILE A 303 -8.40 11.50 -6.77
C ILE A 303 -7.13 11.12 -7.54
N TYR A 304 -6.77 9.83 -7.56
CA TYR A 304 -5.50 9.32 -8.07
C TYR A 304 -5.67 8.45 -9.32
N THR A 305 -4.65 8.38 -10.15
CA THR A 305 -4.44 7.25 -11.05
C THR A 305 -3.71 6.17 -10.27
N ILE A 306 -4.18 4.94 -10.35
CA ILE A 306 -3.52 3.78 -9.75
C ILE A 306 -2.65 3.14 -10.83
N ILE A 307 -1.38 2.93 -10.53
CA ILE A 307 -0.44 2.16 -11.36
C ILE A 307 -0.10 0.90 -10.59
N GLU A 308 -0.49 -0.27 -11.11
CA GLU A 308 -0.13 -1.57 -10.56
C GLU A 308 0.99 -2.16 -11.42
N VAL A 309 2.09 -2.52 -10.77
CA VAL A 309 3.27 -3.14 -11.37
C VAL A 309 3.43 -4.52 -10.78
N ASP A 310 3.14 -5.53 -11.58
CA ASP A 310 3.36 -6.94 -11.26
C ASP A 310 4.62 -7.40 -11.98
N THR A 311 5.62 -7.81 -11.23
CA THR A 311 6.89 -8.21 -11.81
C THR A 311 7.69 -9.08 -10.84
N ARG A 312 8.85 -9.52 -11.27
CA ARG A 312 9.78 -10.25 -10.43
C ARG A 312 10.37 -9.36 -9.34
N ASP A 313 10.29 -9.82 -8.08
CA ASP A 313 10.91 -9.12 -6.95
C ASP A 313 12.44 -9.13 -7.05
N ARG A 314 13.05 -8.01 -6.67
CA ARG A 314 14.49 -7.84 -6.49
C ARG A 314 14.80 -6.70 -5.54
N HIS A 315 15.96 -6.78 -4.95
CA HIS A 315 16.46 -5.66 -4.17
C HIS A 315 16.49 -4.38 -5.02
N SER A 316 16.09 -3.26 -4.44
CA SER A 316 15.98 -1.94 -5.10
C SER A 316 14.90 -1.79 -6.21
N LEU A 317 14.03 -2.78 -6.46
CA LEU A 317 12.95 -2.63 -7.44
C LEU A 317 12.12 -1.37 -7.16
N LEU A 318 11.64 -1.20 -5.94
CA LEU A 318 10.85 -0.05 -5.53
C LEU A 318 11.59 1.29 -5.79
N PHE A 319 12.90 1.34 -5.54
CA PHE A 319 13.70 2.54 -5.85
C PHE A 319 13.73 2.84 -7.35
N ASP A 320 13.93 1.82 -8.20
CA ASP A 320 13.96 2.01 -9.65
C ASP A 320 12.61 2.48 -10.18
N LEU A 321 11.50 1.88 -9.70
CA LEU A 321 10.14 2.28 -10.07
C LEU A 321 9.84 3.73 -9.64
N THR A 322 10.09 4.05 -8.39
CA THR A 322 9.80 5.39 -7.84
C THR A 322 10.67 6.47 -8.49
N ARG A 323 11.92 6.17 -8.82
CA ARG A 323 12.81 7.06 -9.56
C ARG A 323 12.31 7.28 -10.99
N THR A 324 11.83 6.24 -11.64
CA THR A 324 11.29 6.32 -13.00
C THR A 324 10.03 7.18 -13.02
N LEU A 325 9.13 7.01 -12.04
CA LEU A 325 7.95 7.86 -11.89
C LEU A 325 8.34 9.33 -11.64
N ALA A 326 9.28 9.59 -10.75
CA ALA A 326 9.78 10.95 -10.48
C ALA A 326 10.39 11.61 -11.72
N ASN A 327 11.20 10.86 -12.49
CA ASN A 327 11.79 11.34 -13.75
C ASN A 327 10.73 11.54 -14.87
N ALA A 328 9.57 10.90 -14.76
CA ALA A 328 8.42 11.13 -15.64
C ALA A 328 7.53 12.29 -15.15
N ASN A 329 7.94 13.04 -14.14
CA ASN A 329 7.19 14.11 -13.50
C ASN A 329 5.85 13.61 -12.91
N ILE A 330 5.88 12.46 -12.25
CA ILE A 330 4.75 11.86 -11.55
C ILE A 330 4.98 11.95 -10.06
N GLN A 331 3.97 12.45 -9.34
CA GLN A 331 3.95 12.52 -7.88
C GLN A 331 3.29 11.26 -7.31
N ILE A 332 3.97 10.60 -6.38
CA ILE A 332 3.47 9.44 -5.65
C ILE A 332 2.84 9.95 -4.35
N ALA A 333 1.56 9.64 -4.14
CA ALA A 333 0.85 9.94 -2.90
C ALA A 333 0.90 8.77 -1.92
N SER A 334 0.70 7.54 -2.41
CA SER A 334 0.90 6.33 -1.60
C SER A 334 1.43 5.19 -2.46
N ALA A 335 2.05 4.21 -1.80
CA ALA A 335 2.52 2.99 -2.42
C ALA A 335 2.25 1.81 -1.49
N VAL A 336 1.52 0.82 -2.00
CA VAL A 336 1.27 -0.46 -1.32
C VAL A 336 2.18 -1.50 -1.96
N ILE A 337 3.04 -2.09 -1.15
CA ILE A 337 4.08 -3.01 -1.61
C ILE A 337 3.78 -4.42 -1.10
N ALA A 338 3.60 -5.36 -2.00
CA ALA A 338 3.32 -6.74 -1.64
C ALA A 338 4.28 -7.69 -2.39
N THR A 339 4.85 -8.64 -1.64
CA THR A 339 5.73 -9.67 -2.21
C THR A 339 5.14 -11.05 -1.97
N TYR A 340 5.02 -11.84 -3.03
CA TYR A 340 4.49 -13.21 -3.05
C TYR A 340 5.57 -14.16 -3.58
N GLY A 341 6.44 -14.64 -2.68
CA GLY A 341 7.58 -15.46 -3.08
C GLY A 341 8.57 -14.67 -3.96
N ALA A 342 8.63 -14.98 -5.26
CA ALA A 342 9.51 -14.29 -6.20
C ALA A 342 8.80 -13.15 -6.99
N GLN A 343 7.53 -12.89 -6.73
CA GLN A 343 6.70 -11.90 -7.41
C GLN A 343 6.48 -10.69 -6.50
N ALA A 344 6.74 -9.49 -7.02
CA ALA A 344 6.37 -8.22 -6.40
C ALA A 344 5.13 -7.65 -7.10
N VAL A 345 4.19 -7.16 -6.32
CA VAL A 345 3.03 -6.41 -6.79
C VAL A 345 3.05 -5.05 -6.10
N ASP A 346 3.56 -4.04 -6.80
CA ASP A 346 3.71 -2.69 -6.30
C ASP A 346 2.60 -1.81 -6.87
N VAL A 347 1.80 -1.22 -6.02
CA VAL A 347 0.65 -0.39 -6.41
C VAL A 347 0.88 1.05 -5.98
N PHE A 348 0.95 1.96 -6.96
CA PHE A 348 1.21 3.38 -6.74
C PHE A 348 -0.05 4.21 -6.98
N TYR A 349 -0.42 5.04 -6.03
CA TYR A 349 -1.45 6.06 -6.16
C TYR A 349 -0.77 7.38 -6.55
N VAL A 350 -1.00 7.84 -7.78
CA VAL A 350 -0.20 8.90 -8.38
C VAL A 350 -1.05 10.04 -8.96
N LYS A 351 -0.40 11.18 -9.11
CA LYS A 351 -0.85 12.36 -9.85
C LYS A 351 0.25 12.88 -10.75
N ASP A 352 -0.12 13.72 -11.71
CA ASP A 352 0.87 14.54 -12.42
C ASP A 352 1.34 15.74 -11.58
N MET A 353 2.28 16.52 -12.11
CA MET A 353 2.88 17.67 -11.42
C MET A 353 1.90 18.81 -11.11
N ILE A 354 0.74 18.84 -11.77
CA ILE A 354 -0.32 19.82 -11.50
C ILE A 354 -1.45 19.25 -10.64
N GLY A 355 -1.26 18.05 -10.11
CA GLY A 355 -2.19 17.42 -9.17
C GLY A 355 -3.38 16.69 -9.81
N LEU A 356 -3.34 16.39 -11.11
CA LEU A 356 -4.41 15.75 -11.87
C LEU A 356 -4.11 14.25 -12.10
N LYS A 357 -5.17 13.49 -12.37
CA LYS A 357 -5.06 12.10 -12.83
C LYS A 357 -4.40 12.02 -14.21
N ILE A 358 -3.75 10.91 -14.48
CA ILE A 358 -3.12 10.60 -15.77
C ILE A 358 -4.14 9.87 -16.63
N THR A 359 -5.01 10.63 -17.31
CA THR A 359 -6.12 10.09 -18.13
C THR A 359 -5.73 9.86 -19.59
N SER A 360 -4.67 10.50 -20.08
CA SER A 360 -4.20 10.36 -21.46
C SER A 360 -3.55 8.99 -21.65
N GLU A 361 -4.11 8.16 -22.53
CA GLU A 361 -3.59 6.84 -22.90
C GLU A 361 -2.15 6.93 -23.42
N ASN A 362 -1.84 7.92 -24.26
CA ASN A 362 -0.48 8.12 -24.76
C ASN A 362 0.51 8.39 -23.62
N LYS A 363 0.15 9.22 -22.63
CA LYS A 363 0.99 9.46 -21.45
C LYS A 363 1.16 8.19 -20.61
N GLN A 364 0.10 7.38 -20.45
CA GLN A 364 0.15 6.09 -19.76
C GLN A 364 1.10 5.12 -20.49
N GLN A 365 1.02 5.01 -21.82
CA GLN A 365 1.93 4.14 -22.59
C GLN A 365 3.40 4.56 -22.49
N ILE A 366 3.68 5.86 -22.50
CA ILE A 366 5.04 6.38 -22.30
C ILE A 366 5.57 6.01 -20.91
N ILE A 367 4.75 6.17 -19.86
CA ILE A 367 5.13 5.81 -18.49
C ILE A 367 5.32 4.30 -18.37
N LYS A 368 4.40 3.49 -18.94
CA LYS A 368 4.49 2.02 -19.00
C LYS A 368 5.81 1.58 -19.62
N GLY A 369 6.18 2.12 -20.78
CA GLY A 369 7.44 1.81 -21.44
C GLY A 369 8.67 2.13 -20.61
N LYS A 370 8.69 3.31 -19.94
CA LYS A 370 9.80 3.68 -19.04
C LYS A 370 9.90 2.77 -17.81
N LEU A 371 8.78 2.34 -17.24
CA LEU A 371 8.78 1.42 -16.11
C LEU A 371 9.27 0.03 -16.54
N GLN A 372 8.83 -0.47 -17.70
CA GLN A 372 9.31 -1.74 -18.29
C GLN A 372 10.82 -1.71 -18.51
N GLU A 373 11.34 -0.65 -19.15
CA GLU A 373 12.77 -0.46 -19.36
C GLU A 373 13.56 -0.46 -18.03
N ALA A 374 13.06 0.24 -17.00
CA ALA A 374 13.72 0.28 -15.68
C ALA A 374 13.74 -1.11 -15.00
N ILE A 375 12.67 -1.90 -15.15
CA ILE A 375 12.59 -3.26 -14.64
C ILE A 375 13.60 -4.16 -15.35
N GLU A 376 13.65 -4.12 -16.68
CA GLU A 376 14.55 -4.93 -17.52
C GLU A 376 16.02 -4.62 -17.25
N VAL A 377 16.41 -3.33 -17.31
CA VAL A 377 17.78 -2.87 -17.01
C VAL A 377 18.20 -3.26 -15.59
N GLY A 378 17.31 -3.13 -14.61
CA GLY A 378 17.60 -3.53 -13.24
C GLY A 378 17.70 -5.05 -13.06
N ALA A 379 16.91 -5.83 -13.81
CA ALA A 379 16.98 -7.28 -13.82
C ALA A 379 18.31 -7.77 -14.44
N GLU A 380 18.72 -7.21 -15.58
CA GLU A 380 20.00 -7.53 -16.23
C GLU A 380 21.20 -7.22 -15.30
N ALA A 381 21.20 -6.05 -14.66
CA ALA A 381 22.24 -5.69 -13.68
C ALA A 381 22.30 -6.64 -12.48
N SER A 382 21.17 -7.28 -12.14
CA SER A 382 21.09 -8.25 -11.03
C SER A 382 21.53 -9.67 -11.44
N MET A 383 21.61 -9.96 -12.73
CA MET A 383 22.09 -11.23 -13.28
C MET A 383 23.61 -11.23 -13.52
N ALA A 384 24.19 -10.07 -13.78
CA ALA A 384 25.62 -9.87 -13.97
C ALA A 384 26.40 -9.99 -12.66
#